data_399268dc2f60595d960c4bfc74aed6ca
#
_entry.id   399268dc2f60595d960c4bfc74aed6ca
#
_cell.length_a   1.000
_cell.length_b   1.000
_cell.length_c   1.000
_cell.angle_alpha   90.00
_cell.angle_beta   90.00
_cell.angle_gamma   90.00
#
_symmetry.space_group_name_H-M   'P 1'
#
loop_
_entity.id
_entity.type
_entity.pdbx_description
1 polymer ?
#
loop_
_entity_poly.entity_id
_entity_poly.type
_entity_poly.pdbx_seq_one_letter_code
_entity_poly.pdbx_strand_id
1 'polypeptide(L)'
;MLLAFLNGTYIGNCSFTGVSTSRYQHRATMGIALYQKYTGMGIGRAMIEKLLEIAKEKGYEQMELEVVADNQRAIRLYESIGFQMYGKLPDNMKYLDGTYADAYWMMRKL
;
A
#
# COMPACT_ATOMS: atom_id res chain seq x y z
N MET A 1 3.16 4.26 11.97
CA MET A 1 3.58 2.93 11.45
C MET A 1 2.98 1.83 12.28
N LEU A 2 2.50 0.78 11.64
CA LEU A 2 2.04 -0.44 12.29
C LEU A 2 3.08 -1.53 12.10
N LEU A 3 3.41 -2.24 13.17
CA LEU A 3 4.31 -3.38 13.13
C LEU A 3 3.48 -4.66 13.32
N ALA A 4 3.81 -5.70 12.58
CA ALA A 4 3.12 -6.99 12.65
C ALA A 4 4.05 -8.04 13.24
N PHE A 5 3.54 -8.78 14.21
CA PHE A 5 4.25 -9.88 14.87
C PHE A 5 3.38 -11.12 14.84
N LEU A 6 4.00 -12.27 14.68
CA LEU A 6 3.36 -13.57 14.80
C LEU A 6 4.15 -14.40 15.80
N ASN A 7 3.49 -14.76 16.93
CA ASN A 7 4.15 -15.51 18.01
C ASN A 7 5.46 -14.87 18.47
N GLY A 8 5.48 -13.53 18.57
CA GLY A 8 6.66 -12.77 18.99
C GLY A 8 7.68 -12.51 17.92
N THR A 9 7.50 -13.00 16.70
CA THR A 9 8.42 -12.78 15.58
C THR A 9 7.90 -11.65 14.70
N TYR A 10 8.79 -10.68 14.40
CA TYR A 10 8.48 -9.59 13.47
C TYR A 10 8.28 -10.16 12.06
N ILE A 11 7.16 -9.83 11.42
CA ILE A 11 6.83 -10.35 10.09
C ILE A 11 6.56 -9.27 9.05
N GLY A 12 6.41 -8.02 9.46
CA GLY A 12 6.18 -6.95 8.49
C GLY A 12 5.73 -5.66 9.14
N ASN A 13 5.48 -4.66 8.30
CA ASN A 13 5.00 -3.36 8.74
C ASN A 13 4.21 -2.68 7.65
N CYS A 14 3.43 -1.68 8.03
CA CYS A 14 2.83 -0.74 7.09
C CYS A 14 2.80 0.65 7.72
N SER A 15 2.75 1.65 6.86
CA SER A 15 2.72 3.05 7.30
C SER A 15 2.05 3.90 6.25
N PHE A 16 1.64 5.12 6.64
CA PHE A 16 1.22 6.12 5.68
C PHE A 16 1.86 7.45 6.02
N THR A 17 1.99 8.30 5.00
CA THR A 17 2.50 9.66 5.12
C THR A 17 1.50 10.60 4.47
N GLY A 18 1.11 11.66 5.19
CA GLY A 18 0.21 12.67 4.66
C GLY A 18 0.95 13.66 3.76
N VAL A 19 0.21 14.28 2.86
CA VAL A 19 0.71 15.39 2.04
C VAL A 19 0.59 16.67 2.87
N SER A 20 1.70 17.42 3.02
CA SER A 20 1.75 18.58 3.91
C SER A 20 1.23 19.88 3.30
N THR A 21 1.11 19.97 1.97
CA THR A 21 0.62 21.17 1.28
C THR A 21 -0.88 21.35 1.51
N SER A 22 -1.31 22.55 1.92
CA SER A 22 -2.66 22.79 2.46
C SER A 22 -3.84 22.30 1.61
N ARG A 23 -3.76 22.38 0.29
CA ARG A 23 -4.86 21.91 -0.59
C ARG A 23 -4.86 20.40 -0.80
N TYR A 24 -3.80 19.72 -0.38
CA TYR A 24 -3.62 18.28 -0.57
C TYR A 24 -3.53 17.52 0.75
N GLN A 25 -3.80 18.19 1.87
CA GLN A 25 -3.70 17.59 3.21
C GLN A 25 -4.74 16.50 3.48
N HIS A 26 -5.75 16.37 2.62
CA HIS A 26 -6.75 15.29 2.69
C HIS A 26 -6.21 13.96 2.17
N ARG A 27 -5.05 13.95 1.55
CA ARG A 27 -4.44 12.79 0.89
C ARG A 27 -3.34 12.19 1.74
N ALA A 28 -3.26 10.88 1.73
CA ALA A 28 -2.15 10.14 2.34
C ALA A 28 -1.67 9.04 1.39
N THR A 29 -0.40 8.69 1.50
CA THR A 29 0.20 7.62 0.71
C THR A 29 0.70 6.54 1.66
N MET A 30 0.36 5.29 1.38
CA MET A 30 0.74 4.16 2.21
C MET A 30 1.79 3.27 1.56
N GLY A 31 2.49 2.53 2.41
CA GLY A 31 3.36 1.44 2.02
C GLY A 31 3.19 0.26 2.97
N ILE A 32 3.41 -0.94 2.47
CA ILE A 32 3.35 -2.15 3.27
C ILE A 32 4.51 -3.06 2.89
N ALA A 33 5.12 -3.70 3.89
CA ALA A 33 6.14 -4.72 3.72
C ALA A 33 5.78 -5.91 4.59
N LEU A 34 5.72 -7.10 4.01
CA LEU A 34 5.41 -8.34 4.70
C LEU A 34 6.31 -9.43 4.14
N TYR A 35 6.96 -10.21 5.02
CA TYR A 35 7.79 -11.31 4.55
C TYR A 35 6.95 -12.28 3.72
N GLN A 36 7.50 -12.72 2.60
CA GLN A 36 6.79 -13.49 1.58
C GLN A 36 6.09 -14.73 2.14
N LYS A 37 6.71 -15.42 3.09
CA LYS A 37 6.12 -16.64 3.66
C LYS A 37 4.84 -16.39 4.46
N TYR A 38 4.55 -15.13 4.82
CA TYR A 38 3.34 -14.77 5.55
C TYR A 38 2.27 -14.15 4.65
N THR A 39 2.51 -14.07 3.35
CA THR A 39 1.50 -13.57 2.41
C THR A 39 0.43 -14.64 2.18
N GLY A 40 -0.77 -14.20 1.82
CA GLY A 40 -1.88 -15.12 1.57
C GLY A 40 -2.59 -15.64 2.81
N MET A 41 -2.21 -15.16 4.01
CA MET A 41 -2.79 -15.60 5.29
C MET A 41 -3.81 -14.60 5.85
N GLY A 42 -4.18 -13.57 5.08
CA GLY A 42 -5.09 -12.52 5.56
C GLY A 42 -4.42 -11.45 6.42
N ILE A 43 -3.13 -11.58 6.71
CA ILE A 43 -2.40 -10.62 7.56
C ILE A 43 -2.28 -9.27 6.87
N GLY A 44 -1.92 -9.26 5.58
CA GLY A 44 -1.81 -8.02 4.81
C GLY A 44 -3.12 -7.25 4.76
N ARG A 45 -4.23 -7.94 4.54
CA ARG A 45 -5.55 -7.33 4.55
C ARG A 45 -5.85 -6.70 5.90
N ALA A 46 -5.62 -7.42 7.00
CA ALA A 46 -5.88 -6.92 8.34
C ALA A 46 -5.05 -5.68 8.65
N MET A 47 -3.78 -5.70 8.27
CA MET A 47 -2.88 -4.56 8.44
C MET A 47 -3.37 -3.32 7.68
N ILE A 48 -3.72 -3.49 6.42
CA ILE A 48 -4.20 -2.40 5.57
C ILE A 48 -5.50 -1.84 6.11
N GLU A 49 -6.45 -2.70 6.45
CA GLU A 49 -7.74 -2.26 7.00
C GLU A 49 -7.57 -1.45 8.28
N LYS A 50 -6.67 -1.88 9.16
CA LYS A 50 -6.36 -1.13 10.39
C LYS A 50 -5.70 0.21 10.07
N LEU A 51 -4.79 0.24 9.10
CA LEU A 51 -4.13 1.47 8.68
C LEU A 51 -5.13 2.48 8.13
N LEU A 52 -6.08 2.02 7.30
CA LEU A 52 -7.12 2.89 6.74
C LEU A 52 -8.03 3.44 7.84
N GLU A 53 -8.37 2.63 8.83
CA GLU A 53 -9.16 3.07 9.97
C GLU A 53 -8.45 4.20 10.73
N ILE A 54 -7.17 4.03 11.02
CA ILE A 54 -6.35 5.03 11.71
C ILE A 54 -6.25 6.32 10.89
N ALA A 55 -6.04 6.20 9.57
CA ALA A 55 -5.94 7.37 8.69
C ALA A 55 -7.25 8.16 8.67
N LYS A 56 -8.37 7.46 8.61
CA LYS A 56 -9.69 8.09 8.63
C LYS A 56 -9.94 8.82 9.95
N GLU A 57 -9.56 8.21 11.07
CA GLU A 57 -9.68 8.84 12.40
C GLU A 57 -8.84 10.12 12.49
N LYS A 58 -7.71 10.17 11.80
CA LYS A 58 -6.83 11.35 11.76
C LYS A 58 -7.30 12.43 10.79
N GLY A 59 -8.42 12.20 10.09
CA GLY A 59 -9.00 13.21 9.21
C GLY A 59 -8.61 13.10 7.75
N TYR A 60 -7.86 12.09 7.35
CA TYR A 60 -7.54 11.89 5.93
C TYR A 60 -8.78 11.39 5.19
N GLU A 61 -8.93 11.80 3.93
CA GLU A 61 -10.12 11.51 3.12
C GLU A 61 -9.86 10.50 2.02
N GLN A 62 -8.58 10.24 1.70
CA GLN A 62 -8.22 9.21 0.73
C GLN A 62 -6.82 8.67 0.98
N MET A 63 -6.64 7.42 0.59
CA MET A 63 -5.36 6.72 0.67
C MET A 63 -4.91 6.35 -0.71
N GLU A 64 -3.61 6.57 -1.00
CA GLU A 64 -3.00 6.27 -2.29
C GLU A 64 -1.84 5.31 -2.08
N LEU A 65 -1.52 4.56 -3.11
CA LEU A 65 -0.37 3.66 -3.10
C LEU A 65 0.18 3.48 -4.50
N GLU A 66 1.42 3.01 -4.56
CA GLU A 66 2.08 2.62 -5.79
C GLU A 66 2.40 1.13 -5.70
N VAL A 67 2.15 0.41 -6.78
CA VAL A 67 2.44 -1.03 -6.86
C VAL A 67 3.08 -1.36 -8.19
N VAL A 68 4.10 -2.23 -8.15
CA VAL A 68 4.75 -2.72 -9.36
C VAL A 68 3.76 -3.58 -10.15
N ALA A 69 3.69 -3.35 -11.47
CA ALA A 69 2.70 -4.02 -12.35
C ALA A 69 2.81 -5.54 -12.31
N ASP A 70 3.98 -6.09 -12.06
CA ASP A 70 4.20 -7.54 -11.99
C ASP A 70 3.63 -8.16 -10.72
N ASN A 71 3.34 -7.36 -9.70
CA ASN A 71 2.86 -7.86 -8.41
C ASN A 71 1.34 -8.05 -8.42
N GLN A 72 0.89 -9.07 -9.15
CA GLN A 72 -0.54 -9.34 -9.33
C GLN A 72 -1.24 -9.70 -8.02
N ARG A 73 -0.55 -10.37 -7.10
CA ARG A 73 -1.11 -10.69 -5.78
C ARG A 73 -1.46 -9.42 -5.01
N ALA A 74 -0.54 -8.47 -4.96
CA ALA A 74 -0.76 -7.21 -4.26
C ALA A 74 -1.89 -6.40 -4.91
N ILE A 75 -1.89 -6.32 -6.23
CA ILE A 75 -2.94 -5.61 -6.98
C ILE A 75 -4.31 -6.17 -6.64
N ARG A 76 -4.46 -7.50 -6.67
CA ARG A 76 -5.73 -8.15 -6.34
C ARG A 76 -6.15 -7.89 -4.89
N LEU A 77 -5.18 -7.89 -3.97
CA LEU A 77 -5.46 -7.57 -2.57
C LEU A 77 -6.00 -6.14 -2.43
N TYR A 78 -5.32 -5.17 -3.03
CA TYR A 78 -5.73 -3.77 -2.97
C TYR A 78 -7.10 -3.57 -3.59
N GLU A 79 -7.36 -4.18 -4.76
CA GLU A 79 -8.68 -4.10 -5.40
C GLU A 79 -9.78 -4.69 -4.49
N SER A 80 -9.48 -5.80 -3.82
CA SER A 80 -10.45 -6.43 -2.91
C SER A 80 -10.77 -5.58 -1.69
N ILE A 81 -9.88 -4.64 -1.33
CA ILE A 81 -10.08 -3.71 -0.23
C ILE A 81 -10.76 -2.40 -0.72
N GLY A 82 -10.95 -2.26 -2.02
CA GLY A 82 -11.66 -1.11 -2.59
C GLY A 82 -10.77 -0.08 -3.28
N PHE A 83 -9.49 -0.35 -3.42
CA PHE A 83 -8.61 0.53 -4.19
C PHE A 83 -8.91 0.40 -5.69
N GLN A 84 -8.80 1.52 -6.39
CA GLN A 84 -8.98 1.59 -7.83
C GLN A 84 -7.73 2.19 -8.47
N MET A 85 -7.37 1.66 -9.64
CA MET A 85 -6.25 2.18 -10.40
C MET A 85 -6.62 3.54 -11.00
N TYR A 86 -5.74 4.53 -10.88
CA TYR A 86 -5.96 5.84 -11.48
C TYR A 86 -4.81 6.28 -12.39
N GLY A 87 -3.70 5.59 -12.41
CA GLY A 87 -2.58 5.94 -13.25
C GLY A 87 -1.55 4.84 -13.41
N LYS A 88 -0.66 5.03 -14.38
CA LYS A 88 0.43 4.09 -14.69
C LYS A 88 1.68 4.90 -15.02
N LEU A 89 2.80 4.52 -14.44
CA LEU A 89 4.12 5.04 -14.79
C LEU A 89 4.90 3.95 -15.52
N PRO A 90 5.09 4.06 -16.83
CA PRO A 90 5.92 3.11 -17.57
C PRO A 90 7.37 3.19 -17.10
N ASP A 91 8.03 2.02 -17.05
CA ASP A 91 9.46 1.91 -16.72
C ASP A 91 9.82 2.57 -15.39
N ASN A 92 8.95 2.46 -14.40
CA ASN A 92 9.13 3.06 -13.07
C ASN A 92 10.33 2.47 -12.32
N MET A 93 10.55 1.16 -12.49
CA MET A 93 11.63 0.43 -11.80
C MET A 93 12.52 -0.26 -12.82
N LYS A 94 13.83 -0.15 -12.63
CA LYS A 94 14.82 -0.88 -13.43
C LYS A 94 15.43 -1.98 -12.59
N TYR A 95 15.32 -3.23 -13.06
CA TYR A 95 15.93 -4.36 -12.42
C TYR A 95 17.45 -4.42 -12.70
N LEU A 96 18.16 -5.19 -11.88
CA LEU A 96 19.62 -5.33 -12.02
C LEU A 96 20.03 -5.94 -13.37
N ASP A 97 19.17 -6.74 -13.98
CA ASP A 97 19.44 -7.33 -15.30
C ASP A 97 19.19 -6.38 -16.46
N GLY A 98 18.80 -5.14 -16.18
CA GLY A 98 18.54 -4.11 -17.19
C GLY A 98 17.11 -4.06 -17.71
N THR A 99 16.23 -4.96 -17.28
CA THR A 99 14.82 -4.91 -17.65
C THR A 99 14.07 -3.92 -16.77
N TYR A 100 12.87 -3.52 -17.20
CA TYR A 100 12.05 -2.51 -16.52
C TYR A 100 10.72 -3.10 -16.11
N ALA A 101 10.13 -2.51 -15.07
CA ALA A 101 8.75 -2.79 -14.67
C ALA A 101 7.97 -1.49 -14.61
N ASP A 102 6.70 -1.56 -14.99
CA ASP A 102 5.78 -0.45 -14.83
C ASP A 102 5.24 -0.43 -13.40
N ALA A 103 4.72 0.72 -12.98
CA ALA A 103 4.01 0.84 -11.71
C ALA A 103 2.60 1.34 -11.96
N TYR A 104 1.68 0.88 -11.13
CA TYR A 104 0.32 1.39 -11.09
C TYR A 104 0.12 2.23 -9.84
N TRP A 105 -0.62 3.31 -9.98
CA TRP A 105 -1.07 4.12 -8.86
C TRP A 105 -2.53 3.81 -8.58
N MET A 106 -2.81 3.51 -7.31
CA MET A 106 -4.15 3.14 -6.87
C MET A 106 -4.59 4.03 -5.73
N MET A 107 -5.88 4.23 -5.59
CA MET A 107 -6.44 5.03 -4.50
C MET A 107 -7.77 4.48 -4.01
N ARG A 108 -8.09 4.80 -2.76
CA ARG A 108 -9.38 4.51 -2.15
C ARG A 108 -9.84 5.72 -1.33
N LYS A 109 -11.11 6.07 -1.44
CA LYS A 109 -11.74 7.03 -0.54
C LYS A 109 -11.95 6.41 0.84
N LEU A 110 -11.76 7.20 1.88
CA LEU A 110 -11.90 6.73 3.26
C LEU A 110 -13.24 7.08 3.88
#